data_9a8df052ed8ec75cd817cb98ba0c860a
#
_entry.id   9a8df052ed8ec75cd817cb98ba0c860a
#
_cell.length_a   1.000
_cell.length_b   1.000
_cell.length_c   1.000
_cell.angle_alpha   90.00
_cell.angle_beta   90.00
_cell.angle_gamma   90.00
#
_symmetry.space_group_name_H-M   'P 1'
#
loop_
_entity.id
_entity.type
_entity.pdbx_description
1 polymer ?
#
loop_
_entity_poly.entity_id
_entity_poly.type
_entity_poly.pdbx_seq_one_letter_code
_entity_poly.pdbx_strand_id
1 'polypeptide(L)'
;MFGLTPILDSNAAGQSSRRYFNCLEIEAERNDFMAEFTNVNIQTIAAGQNVPLTETAVNSKPCIVHREGSGLVTLRGLTNQGRALYRVSYGGNIAIPTGGTVEAITAALAINGEALASATATVTPAAVENYFNIYVSAQICVPKGCCVTVGMRNTSTQAVNFAN
;
A
#
# COMPACT_ATOMS: atom_id res chain seq x y z
N MET A 1 2.12 -0.20 -9.05
CA MET A 1 2.92 -1.16 -8.27
C MET A 1 2.87 -0.78 -6.80
N PHE A 2 2.51 -1.70 -5.93
CA PHE A 2 2.39 -1.47 -4.50
C PHE A 2 3.49 -2.26 -3.78
N GLY A 3 4.49 -1.57 -3.25
CA GLY A 3 5.61 -2.17 -2.54
C GLY A 3 5.52 -1.94 -1.03
N LEU A 4 5.76 -2.97 -0.24
CA LEU A 4 5.68 -2.97 1.21
C LEU A 4 6.96 -3.56 1.79
N THR A 5 7.71 -2.75 2.55
CA THR A 5 8.90 -3.21 3.26
C THR A 5 8.79 -2.91 4.76
N PRO A 6 9.08 -3.85 5.66
CA PRO A 6 9.23 -3.57 7.08
C PRO A 6 10.53 -2.78 7.34
N ILE A 7 10.50 -1.90 8.32
CA ILE A 7 11.67 -1.17 8.80
C ILE A 7 12.08 -1.78 10.13
N LEU A 8 13.33 -2.25 10.21
CA LEU A 8 13.91 -2.80 11.42
C LEU A 8 14.34 -1.69 12.39
N ASP A 9 13.93 -1.82 13.63
CA ASP A 9 14.51 -1.03 14.73
C ASP A 9 15.69 -1.83 15.31
N SER A 10 16.90 -1.28 15.20
CA SER A 10 18.19 -1.97 15.43
C SER A 10 18.60 -2.14 16.92
N ASN A 11 17.64 -2.16 17.85
CA ASN A 11 17.95 -2.31 19.28
C ASN A 11 17.19 -3.47 19.93
N ALA A 12 17.73 -4.68 19.82
CA ALA A 12 17.42 -5.74 20.79
C ALA A 12 18.53 -6.78 20.86
N ALA A 13 19.47 -6.56 21.75
CA ALA A 13 20.33 -7.62 22.27
C ALA A 13 19.60 -8.32 23.43
N GLY A 14 19.36 -9.61 23.29
CA GLY A 14 19.21 -10.58 24.39
C GLY A 14 17.82 -10.80 24.95
N GLN A 15 17.18 -11.91 24.59
CA GLN A 15 16.80 -12.99 25.53
C GLN A 15 16.03 -14.15 24.87
N SER A 16 16.46 -15.32 25.22
CA SER A 16 16.00 -16.70 25.17
C SER A 16 14.50 -17.01 24.92
N SER A 17 14.31 -17.84 23.91
CA SER A 17 13.40 -19.00 23.81
C SER A 17 11.95 -18.88 24.28
N ARG A 18 11.05 -18.71 23.31
CA ARG A 18 9.79 -19.48 23.17
C ARG A 18 9.29 -19.31 21.75
N ARG A 19 8.91 -20.45 21.12
CA ARG A 19 8.48 -20.50 19.72
C ARG A 19 7.17 -19.76 19.49
N TYR A 20 7.28 -18.52 19.13
CA TYR A 20 6.25 -17.80 18.40
C TYR A 20 6.79 -17.56 17.02
N PHE A 21 6.08 -17.98 15.98
CA PHE A 21 6.42 -17.65 14.60
C PHE A 21 6.35 -16.12 14.45
N ASN A 22 7.48 -15.50 14.58
CA ASN A 22 7.65 -14.05 14.45
C ASN A 22 7.88 -13.69 12.99
N CYS A 23 7.31 -12.58 12.54
CA CYS A 23 7.80 -11.93 11.33
C CYS A 23 9.31 -11.69 11.38
N LEU A 24 9.91 -11.53 12.56
CA LEU A 24 11.35 -11.34 12.79
C LEU A 24 12.16 -12.64 12.76
N GLU A 25 11.61 -13.79 13.18
CA GLU A 25 12.32 -15.08 13.11
C GLU A 25 12.39 -15.66 11.69
N ILE A 26 11.50 -15.22 10.81
CA ILE A 26 11.57 -15.50 9.38
C ILE A 26 12.77 -14.74 8.74
N GLU A 27 13.24 -13.62 9.36
CA GLU A 27 14.40 -12.86 8.89
C GLU A 27 15.71 -13.64 8.88
N ALA A 28 15.91 -14.56 9.80
CA ALA A 28 17.16 -15.33 9.89
C ALA A 28 17.32 -16.35 8.76
N GLU A 29 16.22 -16.70 8.06
CA GLU A 29 16.26 -17.76 7.04
C GLU A 29 15.78 -17.35 5.63
N ARG A 30 15.11 -16.18 5.46
CA ARG A 30 14.65 -15.70 4.15
C ARG A 30 14.58 -14.18 4.11
N ASN A 31 15.14 -13.57 3.08
CA ASN A 31 14.98 -12.15 2.70
C ASN A 31 13.54 -11.80 2.23
N ASP A 32 12.51 -12.35 2.84
CA ASP A 32 11.12 -12.32 2.35
C ASP A 32 10.21 -11.40 3.15
N PHE A 33 10.67 -10.16 3.44
CA PHE A 33 9.81 -9.16 4.07
C PHE A 33 9.17 -8.18 3.09
N MET A 34 9.22 -8.46 1.83
CA MET A 34 8.65 -7.63 0.79
C MET A 34 7.44 -8.33 0.19
N ALA A 35 6.27 -7.67 0.22
CA ALA A 35 5.12 -8.08 -0.56
C ALA A 35 4.91 -7.06 -1.69
N GLU A 36 4.56 -7.57 -2.85
CA GLU A 36 4.30 -6.78 -4.03
C GLU A 36 2.96 -7.18 -4.63
N PHE A 37 2.14 -6.17 -4.90
CA PHE A 37 0.82 -6.32 -5.49
C PHE A 37 0.70 -5.39 -6.68
N THR A 38 0.10 -5.86 -7.75
CA THR A 38 0.01 -5.11 -9.00
C THR A 38 -1.36 -5.23 -9.66
N ASN A 39 -1.61 -4.37 -10.63
CA ASN A 39 -2.74 -4.43 -11.55
C ASN A 39 -2.23 -4.74 -12.94
N VAL A 40 -2.90 -5.62 -13.66
CA VAL A 40 -2.55 -5.98 -15.04
C VAL A 40 -3.15 -4.99 -16.03
N ASN A 41 -4.34 -4.49 -15.74
CA ASN A 41 -5.12 -3.65 -16.65
C ASN A 41 -5.34 -2.24 -16.09
N ILE A 42 -5.58 -1.29 -16.97
CA ILE A 42 -6.06 0.04 -16.60
C ILE A 42 -7.42 -0.11 -15.91
N GLN A 43 -7.58 0.56 -14.78
CA GLN A 43 -8.82 0.55 -14.00
C GLN A 43 -9.33 1.96 -13.80
N THR A 44 -10.59 2.18 -14.16
CA THR A 44 -11.30 3.43 -13.86
C THR A 44 -11.91 3.36 -12.46
N ILE A 45 -11.38 4.14 -11.53
CA ILE A 45 -11.74 4.13 -10.12
C ILE A 45 -12.59 5.34 -9.79
N ALA A 46 -13.80 5.10 -9.31
CA ALA A 46 -14.72 6.18 -8.92
C ALA A 46 -14.14 7.01 -7.74
N ALA A 47 -14.64 8.24 -7.60
CA ALA A 47 -14.27 9.11 -6.49
C ALA A 47 -14.47 8.42 -5.13
N GLY A 48 -13.48 8.51 -4.27
CA GLY A 48 -13.50 7.92 -2.93
C GLY A 48 -13.32 6.41 -2.86
N GLN A 49 -13.09 5.71 -3.97
CA GLN A 49 -12.85 4.26 -3.98
C GLN A 49 -11.36 3.92 -3.95
N ASN A 50 -11.04 2.73 -3.46
CA ASN A 50 -9.69 2.19 -3.49
C ASN A 50 -9.41 1.48 -4.82
N VAL A 51 -8.15 1.53 -5.24
CA VAL A 51 -7.65 0.82 -6.43
C VAL A 51 -7.56 -0.67 -6.13
N PRO A 52 -8.34 -1.55 -6.77
CA PRO A 52 -8.21 -2.99 -6.61
C PRO A 52 -6.85 -3.46 -7.10
N LEU A 53 -6.24 -4.39 -6.36
CA LEU A 53 -4.99 -5.04 -6.74
C LEU A 53 -5.32 -6.45 -7.22
N THR A 54 -5.04 -6.75 -8.47
CA THR A 54 -5.51 -7.97 -9.15
C THR A 54 -4.54 -9.12 -9.07
N GLU A 55 -3.27 -8.84 -8.83
CA GLU A 55 -2.21 -9.85 -8.74
C GLU A 55 -1.33 -9.67 -7.52
N THR A 56 -0.87 -10.79 -6.99
CA THR A 56 0.12 -10.88 -5.91
C THR A 56 1.43 -11.38 -6.48
N ALA A 57 2.30 -10.47 -6.89
CA ALA A 57 3.60 -10.81 -7.46
C ALA A 57 4.54 -11.44 -6.40
N VAL A 58 4.54 -10.86 -5.20
CA VAL A 58 5.31 -11.37 -4.04
C VAL A 58 4.41 -11.41 -2.81
N ASN A 59 4.38 -12.56 -2.14
CA ASN A 59 3.56 -12.79 -0.95
C ASN A 59 4.43 -12.86 0.31
N SER A 60 4.01 -12.19 1.38
CA SER A 60 4.71 -12.17 2.68
C SER A 60 3.78 -12.52 3.85
N LYS A 61 3.01 -13.61 3.71
CA LYS A 61 2.22 -14.14 4.84
C LYS A 61 3.13 -14.67 5.95
N PRO A 62 2.74 -14.53 7.22
CA PRO A 62 1.43 -14.07 7.71
C PRO A 62 1.36 -12.58 8.02
N CYS A 63 2.44 -11.81 7.87
CA CYS A 63 2.52 -10.41 8.31
C CYS A 63 1.74 -9.46 7.41
N ILE A 64 1.74 -9.74 6.10
CA ILE A 64 1.03 -8.96 5.08
C ILE A 64 0.01 -9.88 4.42
N VAL A 65 -1.26 -9.49 4.44
CA VAL A 65 -2.36 -10.30 3.89
C VAL A 65 -3.13 -9.48 2.87
N HIS A 66 -3.24 -10.01 1.68
CA HIS A 66 -4.03 -9.44 0.59
C HIS A 66 -4.95 -10.52 0.00
N ARG A 67 -6.12 -10.09 -0.45
CA ARG A 67 -7.03 -10.88 -1.29
C ARG A 67 -7.06 -10.25 -2.67
N GLU A 68 -6.72 -11.01 -3.69
CA GLU A 68 -6.75 -10.56 -5.08
C GLU A 68 -8.11 -9.97 -5.47
N GLY A 69 -8.08 -8.85 -6.18
CA GLY A 69 -9.25 -8.05 -6.51
C GLY A 69 -9.71 -7.10 -5.39
N SER A 70 -9.12 -7.16 -4.21
CA SER A 70 -9.35 -6.19 -3.14
C SER A 70 -8.47 -4.96 -3.32
N GLY A 71 -9.01 -3.77 -3.01
CA GLY A 71 -8.22 -2.53 -2.89
C GLY A 71 -7.58 -2.36 -1.51
N LEU A 72 -7.59 -3.39 -0.66
CA LEU A 72 -7.09 -3.33 0.71
C LEU A 72 -6.05 -4.43 0.97
N VAL A 73 -4.95 -4.03 1.58
CA VAL A 73 -3.91 -4.90 2.11
C VAL A 73 -3.93 -4.79 3.63
N THR A 74 -3.92 -5.90 4.34
CA THR A 74 -3.89 -5.95 5.80
C THR A 74 -2.46 -6.15 6.30
N LEU A 75 -1.97 -5.21 7.09
CA LEU A 75 -0.71 -5.27 7.81
C LEU A 75 -0.97 -5.76 9.23
N ARG A 76 -0.20 -6.73 9.70
CA ARG A 76 -0.37 -7.33 11.02
C ARG A 76 0.80 -6.99 11.92
N GLY A 77 0.52 -6.65 13.17
CA GLY A 77 1.52 -6.42 14.21
C GLY A 77 2.02 -7.74 14.82
N LEU A 78 2.53 -8.65 13.99
CA LEU A 78 3.12 -9.92 14.43
C LEU A 78 4.58 -9.69 14.83
N THR A 79 4.79 -9.21 16.05
CA THR A 79 6.13 -8.86 16.58
C THR A 79 6.23 -9.16 18.06
N ASN A 80 7.43 -9.42 18.58
CA ASN A 80 7.72 -9.50 20.01
C ASN A 80 7.86 -8.12 20.67
N GLN A 81 8.03 -7.09 19.86
CA GLN A 81 8.09 -5.70 20.32
C GLN A 81 6.69 -5.10 20.47
N GLY A 82 6.57 -3.89 21.00
CA GLY A 82 5.28 -3.23 21.18
C GLY A 82 4.57 -2.86 19.86
N ARG A 83 5.30 -2.80 18.74
CA ARG A 83 4.82 -2.39 17.42
C ARG A 83 5.66 -2.96 16.30
N ALA A 84 5.07 -3.12 15.11
CA ALA A 84 5.75 -3.36 13.85
C ALA A 84 5.72 -2.08 12.99
N LEU A 85 6.81 -1.79 12.29
CA LEU A 85 6.89 -0.68 11.35
C LEU A 85 6.91 -1.23 9.92
N TYR A 86 6.04 -0.67 9.07
CA TYR A 86 5.98 -0.99 7.66
C TYR A 86 6.24 0.25 6.81
N ARG A 87 7.00 0.09 5.75
CA ARG A 87 7.06 1.09 4.69
C ARG A 87 6.14 0.63 3.57
N VAL A 88 5.15 1.47 3.25
CA VAL A 88 4.19 1.25 2.17
C VAL A 88 4.50 2.24 1.06
N SER A 89 4.60 1.77 -0.16
CA SER A 89 4.77 2.64 -1.33
C SER A 89 3.83 2.21 -2.45
N TYR A 90 3.40 3.18 -3.21
CA TYR A 90 2.64 2.98 -4.43
C TYR A 90 3.28 3.79 -5.56
N GLY A 91 3.50 3.14 -6.70
CA GLY A 91 3.91 3.76 -7.96
C GLY A 91 2.98 3.32 -9.08
N GLY A 92 2.64 4.23 -9.97
CA GLY A 92 1.76 3.96 -11.11
C GLY A 92 1.47 5.22 -11.89
N ASN A 93 0.62 5.12 -12.89
CA ASN A 93 0.23 6.23 -13.74
C ASN A 93 -1.25 6.54 -13.52
N ILE A 94 -1.60 7.82 -13.47
CA ILE A 94 -2.99 8.26 -13.36
C ILE A 94 -3.36 9.21 -14.50
N ALA A 95 -4.62 9.14 -14.95
CA ALA A 95 -5.17 10.03 -15.96
C ALA A 95 -6.66 10.28 -15.71
N ILE A 96 -7.18 11.35 -16.30
CA ILE A 96 -8.63 11.59 -16.36
C ILE A 96 -9.19 10.68 -17.46
N PRO A 97 -10.23 9.86 -17.18
CA PRO A 97 -10.85 9.01 -18.19
C PRO A 97 -11.56 9.84 -19.27
N THR A 98 -11.80 9.23 -20.44
CA THR A 98 -12.64 9.81 -21.50
C THR A 98 -14.01 10.23 -20.94
N GLY A 99 -14.39 11.49 -21.20
CA GLY A 99 -15.64 12.07 -20.67
C GLY A 99 -15.51 12.72 -19.29
N GLY A 100 -14.34 12.67 -18.67
CA GLY A 100 -14.06 13.40 -17.43
C GLY A 100 -13.78 14.88 -17.66
N THR A 101 -13.79 15.66 -16.60
CA THR A 101 -13.48 17.09 -16.60
C THR A 101 -11.99 17.31 -16.41
N VAL A 102 -11.38 18.19 -17.22
CA VAL A 102 -9.96 18.56 -17.07
C VAL A 102 -9.78 19.42 -15.82
N GLU A 103 -9.34 18.79 -14.74
CA GLU A 103 -9.10 19.41 -13.43
C GLU A 103 -7.97 18.68 -12.70
N ALA A 104 -7.57 19.19 -11.55
CA ALA A 104 -6.61 18.50 -10.70
C ALA A 104 -7.19 17.19 -10.20
N ILE A 105 -6.45 16.09 -10.37
CA ILE A 105 -6.78 14.77 -9.84
C ILE A 105 -5.78 14.39 -8.74
N THR A 106 -6.29 13.71 -7.72
CA THR A 106 -5.54 13.36 -6.53
C THR A 106 -5.72 11.90 -6.16
N ALA A 107 -4.64 11.29 -5.72
CA ALA A 107 -4.64 9.94 -5.19
C ALA A 107 -3.79 9.89 -3.94
N ALA A 108 -4.23 9.15 -2.93
CA ALA A 108 -3.55 9.07 -1.64
C ALA A 108 -3.50 7.64 -1.11
N LEU A 109 -2.43 7.32 -0.36
CA LEU A 109 -2.47 6.15 0.51
C LEU A 109 -3.54 6.37 1.59
N ALA A 110 -4.36 5.35 1.81
CA ALA A 110 -5.38 5.36 2.85
C ALA A 110 -5.04 4.32 3.92
N ILE A 111 -5.25 4.68 5.19
CA ILE A 111 -5.08 3.80 6.35
C ILE A 111 -6.44 3.65 7.02
N ASN A 112 -6.93 2.42 7.15
CA ASN A 112 -8.26 2.13 7.70
C ASN A 112 -9.39 2.94 7.04
N GLY A 113 -9.24 3.22 5.73
CA GLY A 113 -10.19 4.01 4.96
C GLY A 113 -9.97 5.52 4.95
N GLU A 114 -9.10 6.05 5.81
CA GLU A 114 -8.77 7.47 5.86
C GLU A 114 -7.55 7.80 4.99
N ALA A 115 -7.68 8.79 4.12
CA ALA A 115 -6.60 9.25 3.25
C ALA A 115 -5.49 9.93 4.05
N LEU A 116 -4.25 9.54 3.80
CA LEU A 116 -3.08 10.09 4.47
C LEU A 116 -2.56 11.32 3.72
N ALA A 117 -2.72 12.50 4.29
CA ALA A 117 -2.31 13.76 3.67
C ALA A 117 -0.81 13.83 3.32
N SER A 118 0.05 13.18 4.13
CA SER A 118 1.49 13.10 3.90
C SER A 118 1.90 12.18 2.75
N ALA A 119 0.98 11.36 2.24
CA ALA A 119 1.20 10.42 1.13
C ALA A 119 0.13 10.59 0.04
N THR A 120 -0.06 11.83 -0.39
CA THR A 120 -0.97 12.24 -1.45
C THR A 120 -0.18 12.75 -2.64
N ALA A 121 -0.56 12.32 -3.83
CA ALA A 121 -0.07 12.85 -5.11
C ALA A 121 -1.19 13.61 -5.80
N THR A 122 -0.86 14.79 -6.34
CA THR A 122 -1.78 15.63 -7.12
C THR A 122 -1.14 15.94 -8.46
N VAL A 123 -1.89 15.75 -9.52
CA VAL A 123 -1.50 16.14 -10.88
C VAL A 123 -2.62 16.91 -11.55
N THR A 124 -2.29 17.81 -12.46
CA THR A 124 -3.26 18.57 -13.24
C THR A 124 -3.02 18.28 -14.72
N PRO A 125 -3.71 17.27 -15.28
CA PRO A 125 -3.59 16.94 -16.71
C PRO A 125 -4.10 18.08 -17.59
N ALA A 126 -3.44 18.30 -18.74
CA ALA A 126 -3.89 19.28 -19.73
C ALA A 126 -5.03 18.76 -20.61
N ALA A 127 -5.24 17.44 -20.63
CA ALA A 127 -6.28 16.78 -21.42
C ALA A 127 -6.67 15.44 -20.74
N VAL A 128 -7.83 14.89 -21.14
CA VAL A 128 -8.22 13.53 -20.81
C VAL A 128 -7.25 12.52 -21.43
N GLU A 129 -7.13 11.33 -20.85
CA GLU A 129 -6.21 10.25 -21.25
C GLU A 129 -4.71 10.65 -21.25
N ASN A 130 -4.37 11.79 -20.66
CA ASN A 130 -2.98 12.19 -20.46
C ASN A 130 -2.47 11.62 -19.13
N TYR A 131 -1.60 10.61 -19.22
CA TYR A 131 -1.09 9.86 -18.08
C TYR A 131 0.11 10.52 -17.43
N PHE A 132 0.08 10.59 -16.11
CA PHE A 132 1.16 11.09 -15.27
C PHE A 132 1.60 10.02 -14.29
N ASN A 133 2.91 9.81 -14.19
CA ASN A 133 3.47 8.93 -13.18
C ASN A 133 3.37 9.57 -11.80
N ILE A 134 2.88 8.79 -10.84
CA ILE A 134 2.85 9.17 -9.43
C ILE A 134 3.61 8.16 -8.58
N TYR A 135 4.21 8.65 -7.52
CA TYR A 135 4.80 7.83 -6.48
C TYR A 135 4.50 8.43 -5.12
N VAL A 136 3.99 7.62 -4.21
CA VAL A 136 3.73 8.00 -2.82
C VAL A 136 4.26 6.92 -1.88
N SER A 137 4.70 7.31 -0.71
CA SER A 137 5.18 6.37 0.29
C SER A 137 4.91 6.88 1.70
N ALA A 138 4.63 5.96 2.63
CA ALA A 138 4.41 6.25 4.02
C ALA A 138 5.03 5.18 4.92
N GLN A 139 5.36 5.56 6.14
CA GLN A 139 5.71 4.65 7.22
C GLN A 139 4.48 4.45 8.10
N ILE A 140 4.13 3.18 8.35
CA ILE A 140 2.93 2.81 9.09
C ILE A 140 3.33 1.97 10.30
N CYS A 141 2.91 2.44 11.48
CA CYS A 141 3.11 1.75 12.74
C CYS A 141 1.88 0.88 13.06
N VAL A 142 2.09 -0.42 13.20
CA VAL A 142 1.04 -1.37 13.56
C VAL A 142 1.30 -1.87 14.97
N PRO A 143 0.42 -1.60 15.95
CA PRO A 143 0.57 -2.09 17.30
C PRO A 143 0.59 -3.62 17.36
N LYS A 144 1.30 -4.18 18.33
CA LYS A 144 1.38 -5.62 18.58
C LYS A 144 -0.03 -6.21 18.75
N GLY A 145 -0.29 -7.32 18.04
CA GLY A 145 -1.58 -8.01 18.09
C GLY A 145 -2.72 -7.33 17.33
N CYS A 146 -2.45 -6.18 16.71
CA CYS A 146 -3.41 -5.41 15.90
C CYS A 146 -3.21 -5.62 14.40
N CYS A 147 -4.18 -5.11 13.64
CA CYS A 147 -4.13 -5.04 12.19
C CYS A 147 -4.47 -3.63 11.71
N VAL A 148 -3.86 -3.24 10.60
CA VAL A 148 -4.14 -1.98 9.90
C VAL A 148 -4.38 -2.32 8.43
N THR A 149 -5.43 -1.77 7.84
CA THR A 149 -5.66 -1.90 6.40
C THR A 149 -5.07 -0.69 5.68
N VAL A 150 -4.44 -0.95 4.55
CA VAL A 150 -3.87 0.08 3.68
C VAL A 150 -4.34 -0.14 2.24
N GLY A 151 -4.47 0.93 1.49
CA GLY A 151 -4.83 0.89 0.08
C GLY A 151 -4.50 2.20 -0.62
N MET A 152 -4.50 2.19 -1.94
CA MET A 152 -4.43 3.40 -2.75
C MET A 152 -5.84 3.86 -3.07
N ARG A 153 -6.16 5.11 -2.77
CA ARG A 153 -7.50 5.67 -2.88
C ARG A 153 -7.53 6.83 -3.87
N ASN A 154 -8.55 6.84 -4.74
CA ASN A 154 -8.88 8.01 -5.52
C ASN A 154 -9.53 9.06 -4.58
N THR A 155 -8.85 10.17 -4.35
CA THR A 155 -9.32 11.27 -3.51
C THR A 155 -9.81 12.47 -4.34
N SER A 156 -9.90 12.29 -5.66
CA SER A 156 -10.46 13.30 -6.57
C SER A 156 -11.98 13.39 -6.47
N THR A 157 -12.55 14.44 -7.04
CA THR A 157 -14.00 14.67 -7.15
C THR A 157 -14.65 13.84 -8.26
N GLN A 158 -13.86 13.25 -9.14
CA GLN A 158 -14.29 12.45 -10.30
C GLN A 158 -13.58 11.09 -10.36
N ALA A 159 -14.00 10.26 -11.29
CA ALA A 159 -13.32 9.02 -11.59
C ALA A 159 -11.92 9.28 -12.17
N VAL A 160 -10.97 8.38 -11.89
CA VAL A 160 -9.59 8.46 -12.34
C VAL A 160 -9.15 7.09 -12.87
N ASN A 161 -8.49 7.08 -14.02
CA ASN A 161 -7.82 5.90 -14.54
C ASN A 161 -6.51 5.67 -13.80
N PHE A 162 -6.32 4.44 -13.32
CA PHE A 162 -5.08 3.96 -12.74
C PHE A 162 -4.48 2.88 -13.64
N ALA A 163 -3.22 3.07 -14.02
CA ALA A 163 -2.41 2.16 -14.83
C ALA A 163 -1.06 1.89 -14.15
N ASN A 164 -0.50 0.73 -14.38
CA ASN A 164 0.86 0.39 -13.98
C ASN A 164 1.88 0.84 -15.01
#